data_57866ebe8cd533154686eb2d7d95be8f
#
_entry.id   57866ebe8cd533154686eb2d7d95be8f
#
_cell.length_a   1.000
_cell.length_b   1.000
_cell.length_c   1.000
_cell.angle_alpha   90.00
_cell.angle_beta   90.00
_cell.angle_gamma   90.00
#
_symmetry.space_group_name_H-M   'P 1'
#
loop_
_entity.id
_entity.type
_entity.pdbx_description
1 polymer ?
#
loop_
_entity_poly.entity_id
_entity_poly.type
_entity_poly.pdbx_seq_one_letter_code
_entity_poly.pdbx_strand_id
1 'polypeptide(L)'
;MLMIIFVGFLVFLYCLYFIKNPHFTLNKIKIKRSRYLLISELSMGGIIFFYTLFSGYSKTFEFLLRLGMVSMCFLEMWLRIPAIKEDSNLSSEIKIMLMKKAKRDFYSVLPIFFMMMCMVVFVYFHN
;
A
#
# COMPACT_ATOMS: atom_id res chain seq x y z
N MET A 1 -11.81 13.20 -19.39
CA MET A 1 -10.52 13.24 -20.11
C MET A 1 -9.42 13.93 -19.30
N LEU A 2 -9.64 15.20 -18.93
CA LEU A 2 -8.66 15.95 -18.11
C LEU A 2 -8.37 15.27 -16.77
N MET A 3 -9.40 14.70 -16.13
CA MET A 3 -9.25 14.03 -14.86
C MET A 3 -8.33 12.81 -14.97
N ILE A 4 -8.45 12.05 -16.07
CA ILE A 4 -7.61 10.86 -16.30
C ILE A 4 -6.15 11.27 -16.49
N ILE A 5 -5.89 12.34 -17.25
CA ILE A 5 -4.55 12.86 -17.47
C ILE A 5 -3.95 13.36 -16.15
N PHE A 6 -4.75 14.07 -15.35
CA PHE A 6 -4.32 14.59 -14.05
C PHE A 6 -3.94 13.47 -13.09
N VAL A 7 -4.81 12.45 -12.97
CA VAL A 7 -4.55 11.31 -12.10
C VAL A 7 -3.34 10.51 -12.59
N GLY A 8 -3.22 10.34 -13.92
CA GLY A 8 -2.05 9.66 -14.49
C GLY A 8 -0.76 10.39 -14.17
N PHE A 9 -0.78 11.71 -14.22
CA PHE A 9 0.39 12.53 -13.86
C PHE A 9 0.74 12.36 -12.38
N LEU A 10 -0.27 12.39 -11.50
CA LEU A 10 -0.06 12.20 -10.06
C LEU A 10 0.50 10.81 -9.75
N VAL A 11 -0.01 9.77 -10.40
CA VAL A 11 0.49 8.40 -10.24
C VAL A 11 1.94 8.30 -10.73
N PHE A 12 2.25 8.96 -11.85
CA PHE A 12 3.62 8.99 -12.36
C PHE A 12 4.58 9.63 -11.36
N LEU A 13 4.19 10.77 -10.76
CA LEU A 13 5.00 11.43 -9.73
C LEU A 13 5.15 10.54 -8.49
N TYR A 14 4.08 9.86 -8.09
CA TYR A 14 4.10 8.91 -6.98
C TYR A 14 5.11 7.79 -7.22
N CYS A 15 5.09 7.19 -8.40
CA CYS A 15 6.01 6.11 -8.75
C CYS A 15 7.46 6.61 -8.79
N LEU A 16 7.70 7.81 -9.35
CA LEU A 16 9.04 8.40 -9.36
C LEU A 16 9.55 8.67 -7.94
N TYR A 17 8.68 9.14 -7.06
CA TYR A 17 9.05 9.39 -5.67
C TYR A 17 9.56 8.11 -5.01
N PHE A 18 8.84 7.00 -5.16
CA PHE A 18 9.26 5.74 -4.54
C PHE A 18 10.52 5.16 -5.16
N ILE A 19 10.72 5.34 -6.48
CA ILE A 19 11.93 4.87 -7.15
C ILE A 19 13.15 5.67 -6.69
N LYS A 20 13.01 7.00 -6.55
CA LYS A 20 14.12 7.88 -6.16
C LYS A 20 14.43 7.81 -4.66
N ASN A 21 13.46 7.44 -3.84
CA ASN A 21 13.62 7.38 -2.39
C ASN A 21 13.47 5.94 -1.90
N PRO A 22 14.57 5.15 -1.95
CA PRO A 22 14.50 3.72 -1.62
C PRO A 22 14.34 3.44 -0.13
N HIS A 23 14.25 4.48 0.70
CA HIS A 23 14.13 4.32 2.14
C HIS A 23 12.77 4.81 2.63
N PHE A 24 12.23 4.14 3.64
CA PHE A 24 11.08 4.65 4.39
C PHE A 24 11.50 4.87 5.85
N THR A 25 10.77 5.73 6.55
CA THR A 25 11.10 6.09 7.93
C THR A 25 10.12 5.41 8.88
N LEU A 26 10.65 4.69 9.87
CA LEU A 26 9.87 4.10 10.95
C LEU A 26 10.58 4.46 12.25
N ASN A 27 9.85 5.11 13.16
CA ASN A 27 10.41 5.54 14.45
C ASN A 27 11.68 6.39 14.29
N LYS A 28 11.66 7.32 13.32
CA LYS A 28 12.77 8.24 12.97
C LYS A 28 14.01 7.53 12.39
N ILE A 29 13.93 6.26 12.08
CA ILE A 29 15.01 5.47 11.51
C ILE A 29 14.69 5.18 10.06
N LYS A 30 15.66 5.44 9.15
CA LYS A 30 15.50 5.17 7.72
C LYS A 30 15.78 3.70 7.46
N ILE A 31 14.83 3.05 6.78
CA ILE A 31 14.90 1.62 6.46
C ILE A 31 14.81 1.48 4.95
N LYS A 32 15.72 0.71 4.36
CA LYS A 32 15.71 0.46 2.92
C LYS A 32 14.49 -0.40 2.56
N ARG A 33 13.72 0.05 1.55
CA ARG A 33 12.60 -0.73 1.03
C ARG A 33 13.10 -2.02 0.39
N SER A 34 12.46 -3.13 0.74
CA SER A 34 12.72 -4.38 0.04
C SER A 34 12.14 -4.31 -1.37
N ARG A 35 12.61 -5.19 -2.26
CA ARG A 35 12.08 -5.29 -3.62
C ARG A 35 10.56 -5.51 -3.61
N TYR A 36 10.09 -6.39 -2.74
CA TYR A 36 8.66 -6.72 -2.66
C TYR A 36 7.83 -5.53 -2.17
N LEU A 37 8.33 -4.80 -1.19
CA LEU A 37 7.65 -3.61 -0.69
C LEU A 37 7.53 -2.54 -1.78
N LEU A 38 8.59 -2.30 -2.53
CA LEU A 38 8.58 -1.34 -3.63
C LEU A 38 7.59 -1.76 -4.72
N ILE A 39 7.58 -3.04 -5.09
CA ILE A 39 6.63 -3.56 -6.09
C ILE A 39 5.19 -3.38 -5.60
N SER A 40 4.92 -3.64 -4.32
CA SER A 40 3.59 -3.46 -3.74
C SER A 40 3.14 -2.00 -3.83
N GLU A 41 4.02 -1.06 -3.49
CA GLU A 41 3.70 0.37 -3.53
C GLU A 41 3.45 0.86 -4.96
N LEU A 42 4.27 0.41 -5.92
CA LEU A 42 4.09 0.76 -7.33
C LEU A 42 2.79 0.15 -7.89
N SER A 43 2.46 -1.07 -7.47
CA SER A 43 1.21 -1.73 -7.89
C SER A 43 -0.02 -0.97 -7.39
N MET A 44 0.05 -0.39 -6.19
CA MET A 44 -1.04 0.44 -5.67
C MET A 44 -1.29 1.64 -6.59
N GLY A 45 -0.23 2.31 -7.04
CA GLY A 45 -0.35 3.41 -7.99
C GLY A 45 -1.03 2.97 -9.29
N GLY A 46 -0.65 1.79 -9.81
CA GLY A 46 -1.26 1.22 -11.00
C GLY A 46 -2.75 0.92 -10.82
N ILE A 47 -3.13 0.34 -9.67
CA ILE A 47 -4.52 0.04 -9.37
C ILE A 47 -5.36 1.32 -9.28
N ILE A 48 -4.84 2.36 -8.66
CA ILE A 48 -5.53 3.66 -8.57
C ILE A 48 -5.77 4.23 -9.97
N PHE A 49 -4.76 4.15 -10.84
CA PHE A 49 -4.88 4.62 -12.22
C PHE A 49 -5.94 3.83 -12.99
N PHE A 50 -5.93 2.49 -12.89
CA PHE A 50 -6.95 1.66 -13.52
C PHE A 50 -8.34 1.94 -12.98
N TYR A 51 -8.47 2.15 -11.69
CA TYR A 51 -9.77 2.50 -11.10
C TYR A 51 -10.31 3.80 -11.72
N THR A 52 -9.45 4.80 -11.90
CA THR A 52 -9.84 6.07 -12.51
C THR A 52 -10.29 5.88 -13.97
N LEU A 53 -9.55 5.04 -14.74
CA LEU A 53 -9.89 4.77 -16.15
C LEU A 53 -11.22 4.06 -16.31
N PHE A 54 -11.49 3.07 -15.47
CA PHE A 54 -12.62 2.17 -15.63
C PHE A 54 -13.74 2.41 -14.61
N SER A 55 -13.69 3.52 -13.89
CA SER A 55 -14.76 3.88 -12.97
C SER A 55 -16.06 4.09 -13.76
N GLY A 56 -17.12 3.44 -13.30
CA GLY A 56 -18.42 3.50 -13.97
C GLY A 56 -18.61 2.51 -15.11
N TYR A 57 -17.53 1.79 -15.51
CA TYR A 57 -17.64 0.80 -16.58
C TYR A 57 -18.49 -0.41 -16.15
N SER A 58 -18.21 -0.95 -14.97
CA SER A 58 -18.88 -2.13 -14.45
C SER A 58 -18.86 -2.10 -12.93
N LYS A 59 -19.99 -2.39 -12.30
CA LYS A 59 -20.12 -2.49 -10.86
C LYS A 59 -19.17 -3.55 -10.27
N THR A 60 -19.11 -4.72 -10.93
CA THR A 60 -18.25 -5.82 -10.51
C THR A 60 -16.77 -5.43 -10.64
N PHE A 61 -16.41 -4.75 -11.71
CA PHE A 61 -15.03 -4.33 -11.94
C PHE A 61 -14.58 -3.30 -10.90
N GLU A 62 -15.44 -2.31 -10.57
CA GLU A 62 -15.17 -1.36 -9.52
C GLU A 62 -14.98 -2.05 -8.17
N PHE A 63 -15.83 -3.04 -7.86
CA PHE A 63 -15.73 -3.82 -6.63
C PHE A 63 -14.38 -4.52 -6.53
N LEU A 64 -13.94 -5.17 -7.61
CA LEU A 64 -12.66 -5.87 -7.64
C LEU A 64 -11.48 -4.91 -7.45
N LEU A 65 -11.53 -3.73 -8.08
CA LEU A 65 -10.48 -2.73 -7.93
C LEU A 65 -10.42 -2.17 -6.50
N ARG A 66 -11.58 -1.94 -5.88
CA ARG A 66 -11.64 -1.49 -4.49
C ARG A 66 -11.07 -2.53 -3.53
N LEU A 67 -11.42 -3.81 -3.74
CA LEU A 67 -10.83 -4.90 -2.97
C LEU A 67 -9.31 -4.94 -3.15
N GLY A 68 -8.85 -4.76 -4.38
CA GLY A 68 -7.42 -4.74 -4.67
C GLY A 68 -6.70 -3.61 -3.95
N MET A 69 -7.29 -2.40 -3.92
CA MET A 69 -6.69 -1.27 -3.21
C MET A 69 -6.56 -1.53 -1.71
N VAL A 70 -7.62 -2.04 -1.08
CA VAL A 70 -7.61 -2.35 0.35
C VAL A 70 -6.59 -3.46 0.65
N SER A 71 -6.56 -4.51 -0.18
CA SER A 71 -5.61 -5.61 -0.02
C SER A 71 -4.16 -5.15 -0.16
N MET A 72 -3.89 -4.24 -1.10
CA MET A 72 -2.54 -3.71 -1.30
C MET A 72 -2.07 -2.83 -0.14
N CYS A 73 -2.98 -2.05 0.46
CA CYS A 73 -2.66 -1.28 1.66
C CYS A 73 -2.25 -2.21 2.81
N PHE A 74 -3.00 -3.29 3.00
CA PHE A 74 -2.72 -4.28 4.03
C PHE A 74 -1.39 -4.99 3.77
N LEU A 75 -1.16 -5.40 2.52
CA LEU A 75 0.07 -6.07 2.12
C LEU A 75 1.28 -5.17 2.29
N GLU A 76 1.17 -3.88 1.99
CA GLU A 76 2.26 -2.92 2.16
C GLU A 76 2.69 -2.86 3.63
N MET A 77 1.76 -2.82 4.56
CA MET A 77 2.09 -2.81 5.98
C MET A 77 2.76 -4.12 6.42
N TRP A 78 2.30 -5.25 5.91
CA TRP A 78 2.93 -6.54 6.21
C TRP A 78 4.36 -6.62 5.68
N LEU A 79 4.59 -6.13 4.46
CA LEU A 79 5.89 -6.21 3.79
C LEU A 79 6.96 -5.32 4.42
N ARG A 80 6.57 -4.38 5.29
CA ARG A 80 7.53 -3.60 6.07
C ARG A 80 8.35 -4.48 7.01
N ILE A 81 7.76 -5.56 7.53
CA ILE A 81 8.43 -6.47 8.45
C ILE A 81 9.63 -7.17 7.79
N PRO A 82 9.46 -7.85 6.63
CA PRO A 82 10.60 -8.43 5.91
C PRO A 82 11.63 -7.38 5.48
N ALA A 83 11.21 -6.16 5.13
CA ALA A 83 12.13 -5.09 4.74
C ALA A 83 13.07 -4.73 5.89
N ILE A 84 12.55 -4.65 7.12
CA ILE A 84 13.36 -4.40 8.31
C ILE A 84 14.36 -5.54 8.51
N LYS A 85 13.90 -6.77 8.36
CA LYS A 85 14.72 -7.96 8.54
C LYS A 85 15.87 -8.03 7.54
N GLU A 86 15.64 -7.60 6.30
CA GLU A 86 16.63 -7.66 5.22
C GLU A 86 17.64 -6.51 5.24
N ASP A 87 17.37 -5.43 5.96
CA ASP A 87 18.26 -4.26 5.97
C ASP A 87 19.54 -4.57 6.76
N SER A 88 20.65 -4.63 6.05
CA SER A 88 21.96 -4.95 6.64
C SER A 88 22.58 -3.80 7.42
N ASN A 89 22.06 -2.57 7.25
CA ASN A 89 22.61 -1.38 7.93
C ASN A 89 22.10 -1.22 9.35
N LEU A 90 21.15 -2.04 9.78
CA LEU A 90 20.56 -1.96 11.10
C LEU A 90 21.20 -2.99 12.03
N SER A 91 21.44 -2.59 13.31
CA SER A 91 21.91 -3.53 14.34
C SER A 91 20.79 -4.50 14.71
N SER A 92 21.16 -5.66 15.29
CA SER A 92 20.18 -6.67 15.70
C SER A 92 19.16 -6.13 16.69
N GLU A 93 19.61 -5.31 17.64
CA GLU A 93 18.72 -4.73 18.66
C GLU A 93 17.70 -3.78 18.02
N ILE A 94 18.17 -2.93 17.10
CA ILE A 94 17.30 -1.99 16.39
C ILE A 94 16.29 -2.75 15.52
N LYS A 95 16.73 -3.82 14.84
CA LYS A 95 15.84 -4.67 14.04
C LYS A 95 14.72 -5.27 14.88
N ILE A 96 15.05 -5.82 16.06
CA ILE A 96 14.06 -6.41 16.95
C ILE A 96 13.04 -5.36 17.40
N MET A 97 13.52 -4.17 17.79
CA MET A 97 12.64 -3.08 18.20
C MET A 97 11.70 -2.64 17.08
N LEU A 98 12.25 -2.45 15.88
CA LEU A 98 11.47 -2.01 14.71
C LEU A 98 10.49 -3.08 14.26
N MET A 99 10.87 -4.36 14.29
CA MET A 99 9.97 -5.45 13.95
C MET A 99 8.80 -5.54 14.92
N LYS A 100 9.05 -5.36 16.23
CA LYS A 100 7.97 -5.33 17.23
C LYS A 100 7.02 -4.18 16.96
N LYS A 101 7.53 -2.99 16.63
CA LYS A 101 6.72 -1.84 16.32
C LYS A 101 5.89 -2.08 15.06
N ALA A 102 6.51 -2.59 14.00
CA ALA A 102 5.82 -2.87 12.73
C ALA A 102 4.71 -3.89 12.93
N LYS A 103 4.94 -4.95 13.70
CA LYS A 103 3.92 -5.96 14.02
C LYS A 103 2.78 -5.36 14.83
N ARG A 104 3.10 -4.52 15.81
CA ARG A 104 2.07 -3.84 16.61
C ARG A 104 1.22 -2.94 15.76
N ASP A 105 1.82 -2.15 14.86
CA ASP A 105 1.10 -1.30 13.93
C ASP A 105 0.22 -2.12 13.01
N PHE A 106 0.74 -3.23 12.48
CA PHE A 106 -0.02 -4.14 11.63
C PHE A 106 -1.24 -4.68 12.34
N TYR A 107 -1.08 -5.19 13.56
CA TYR A 107 -2.19 -5.75 14.32
C TYR A 107 -3.21 -4.69 14.74
N SER A 108 -2.76 -3.46 14.99
CA SER A 108 -3.69 -2.38 15.35
C SER A 108 -4.55 -1.93 14.17
N VAL A 109 -4.08 -2.15 12.94
CA VAL A 109 -4.81 -1.80 11.71
C VAL A 109 -5.76 -2.92 11.27
N LEU A 110 -5.59 -4.14 11.77
CA LEU A 110 -6.45 -5.28 11.40
C LEU A 110 -7.95 -4.99 11.55
N PRO A 111 -8.44 -4.44 12.67
CA PRO A 111 -9.87 -4.11 12.78
C PRO A 111 -10.32 -3.09 11.75
N ILE A 112 -9.49 -2.07 11.47
CA ILE A 112 -9.78 -1.05 10.46
C ILE A 112 -9.85 -1.69 9.08
N PHE A 113 -8.89 -2.54 8.76
CA PHE A 113 -8.87 -3.29 7.49
C PHE A 113 -10.14 -4.12 7.32
N PHE A 114 -10.54 -4.85 8.37
CA PHE A 114 -11.75 -5.65 8.35
C PHE A 114 -12.99 -4.80 8.10
N MET A 115 -13.08 -3.64 8.77
CA MET A 115 -14.19 -2.71 8.55
C MET A 115 -14.23 -2.21 7.12
N MET A 116 -13.07 -1.86 6.54
CA MET A 116 -12.98 -1.40 5.15
C MET A 116 -13.45 -2.48 4.18
N MET A 117 -13.05 -3.74 4.40
CA MET A 117 -13.50 -4.85 3.56
C MET A 117 -15.01 -5.05 3.66
N CYS A 118 -15.57 -4.96 4.87
CA CYS A 118 -17.03 -5.04 5.06
C CYS A 118 -17.74 -3.91 4.34
N MET A 119 -17.21 -2.68 4.38
CA MET A 119 -17.80 -1.54 3.68
C MET A 119 -17.79 -1.74 2.16
N VAL A 120 -16.69 -2.22 1.61
CA VAL A 120 -16.59 -2.48 0.17
C VAL A 120 -17.63 -3.53 -0.25
N VAL A 121 -17.75 -4.61 0.50
CA VAL A 121 -18.75 -5.66 0.23
C VAL A 121 -20.16 -5.11 0.36
N PHE A 122 -20.43 -4.34 1.41
CA PHE A 122 -21.74 -3.75 1.64
C PHE A 122 -22.15 -2.84 0.46
N VAL A 123 -21.27 -1.96 0.02
CA VAL A 123 -21.53 -1.06 -1.11
C VAL A 123 -21.82 -1.86 -2.38
N TYR A 124 -21.09 -2.94 -2.62
CA TYR A 124 -21.32 -3.78 -3.80
C TYR A 124 -22.72 -4.41 -3.79
N PHE A 125 -23.15 -4.97 -2.65
CA PHE A 125 -24.42 -5.69 -2.60
C PHE A 125 -25.63 -4.79 -2.42
N HIS A 126 -25.46 -3.55 -1.96
CA HIS A 126 -26.58 -2.64 -1.72
C HIS A 126 -26.71 -1.51 -2.76
N ASN A 127 -25.81 -1.46 -3.71
CA ASN A 127 -25.92 -0.59 -4.86
C ASN A 127 -26.16 -1.41 -6.11
#